data_4996116124e96eff84ace9a857ffcfa1
#
_entry.id   4996116124e96eff84ace9a857ffcfa1
#
_cell.length_a   1.000
_cell.length_b   1.000
_cell.length_c   1.000
_cell.angle_alpha   90.00
_cell.angle_beta   90.00
_cell.angle_gamma   90.00
#
_symmetry.space_group_name_H-M   'P 1'
#
loop_
_entity.id
_entity.type
_entity.pdbx_description
1 polymer ?
#
loop_
_entity_poly.entity_id
_entity_poly.type
_entity_poly.pdbx_seq_one_letter_code
_entity_poly.pdbx_strand_id
1 'polypeptide(L)'
;PTAHISLEIEEEGAEHQFFFETTVEGLKVEYGDADVNGQPIGLSTTISTEEAGSGVLKITLRHQPDKNASGVSEGDISNAGGETDLEVTFNVEVQ
;
A
#
# COMPACT_ATOMS: atom_id res chain seq x y z
N PRO A 1 7.87 5.31 -18.68
CA PRO A 1 6.84 6.17 -18.16
C PRO A 1 6.00 5.51 -17.07
N THR A 2 5.48 6.31 -16.19
CA THR A 2 4.72 5.88 -15.02
C THR A 2 3.48 5.04 -15.40
N ALA A 3 2.77 5.44 -16.45
CA ALA A 3 1.57 4.74 -16.88
C ALA A 3 1.85 3.30 -17.31
N HIS A 4 3.01 3.07 -17.90
CA HIS A 4 3.40 1.74 -18.33
C HIS A 4 3.66 0.80 -17.15
N ILE A 5 4.34 1.30 -16.13
CA ILE A 5 4.62 0.54 -14.90
C ILE A 5 3.31 0.21 -14.17
N SER A 6 2.40 1.16 -14.09
CA SER A 6 1.10 0.94 -13.44
C SER A 6 0.30 -0.16 -14.13
N LEU A 7 0.33 -0.20 -15.47
CA LEU A 7 -0.37 -1.22 -16.24
C LEU A 7 0.19 -2.61 -15.96
N GLU A 8 1.51 -2.75 -15.87
CA GLU A 8 2.13 -4.03 -15.54
C GLU A 8 1.71 -4.52 -14.15
N ILE A 9 1.65 -3.63 -13.18
CA ILE A 9 1.24 -3.96 -11.82
C ILE A 9 -0.23 -4.38 -11.80
N GLU A 10 -1.10 -3.72 -12.58
CA GLU A 10 -2.50 -4.13 -12.69
C GLU A 10 -2.66 -5.53 -13.28
N GLU A 11 -1.91 -5.84 -14.33
CA GLU A 11 -1.96 -7.15 -14.97
C GLU A 11 -1.46 -8.26 -14.04
N GLU A 12 -0.52 -7.94 -13.17
CA GLU A 12 0.06 -8.87 -12.20
C GLU A 12 -0.40 -8.56 -10.77
N GLY A 13 -1.62 -8.06 -10.64
CA GLY A 13 -2.15 -7.60 -9.35
C GLY A 13 -2.11 -8.64 -8.25
N ALA A 14 -2.36 -9.92 -8.58
CA ALA A 14 -2.32 -10.98 -7.59
C ALA A 14 -0.90 -11.22 -7.04
N GLU A 15 0.12 -10.75 -7.75
CA GLU A 15 1.52 -10.90 -7.36
C GLU A 15 2.12 -9.67 -6.71
N HIS A 16 1.31 -8.61 -6.54
CA HIS A 16 1.80 -7.34 -6.00
C HIS A 16 0.84 -6.77 -4.97
N GLN A 17 1.40 -6.08 -3.98
CA GLN A 17 0.61 -5.27 -3.05
C GLN A 17 1.47 -4.12 -2.54
N PHE A 18 0.85 -2.92 -2.51
CA PHE A 18 1.43 -1.76 -1.84
C PHE A 18 1.02 -1.76 -0.37
N PHE A 19 1.97 -1.45 0.49
CA PHE A 19 1.74 -1.30 1.92
C PHE A 19 2.06 0.14 2.33
N PHE A 20 1.30 0.64 3.29
CA PHE A 20 1.39 2.03 3.75
C PHE A 20 1.59 2.03 5.25
N GLU A 21 2.68 2.64 5.70
CA GLU A 21 2.99 2.79 7.12
C GLU A 21 3.18 4.27 7.43
N THR A 22 2.60 4.75 8.51
CA THR A 22 2.65 6.17 8.84
C THR A 22 2.85 6.41 10.33
N THR A 23 3.53 7.51 10.66
CA THR A 23 3.63 8.02 12.02
C THR A 23 2.66 9.16 12.29
N VAL A 24 1.87 9.57 11.27
CA VAL A 24 0.87 10.63 11.43
C VAL A 24 -0.37 10.06 12.12
N GLU A 25 -0.70 10.62 13.29
CA GLU A 25 -1.90 10.19 14.01
C GLU A 25 -3.17 10.55 13.25
N GLY A 26 -4.11 9.62 13.21
CA GLY A 26 -5.40 9.83 12.55
C GLY A 26 -5.35 9.70 11.02
N LEU A 27 -4.19 9.45 10.44
CA LEU A 27 -4.10 9.19 9.01
C LEU A 27 -4.44 7.72 8.74
N LYS A 28 -5.39 7.50 7.84
CA LYS A 28 -5.83 6.16 7.44
C LYS A 28 -5.71 6.01 5.94
N VAL A 29 -5.32 4.82 5.52
CA VAL A 29 -5.23 4.46 4.10
C VAL A 29 -6.15 3.27 3.85
N GLU A 30 -7.06 3.42 2.89
CA GLU A 30 -7.97 2.34 2.51
C GLU A 30 -7.71 1.97 1.06
N TYR A 31 -7.68 0.67 0.78
CA TYR A 31 -7.53 0.19 -0.58
C TYR A 31 -8.82 0.42 -1.37
N GLY A 32 -8.67 0.94 -2.59
CA GLY A 32 -9.78 1.18 -3.51
C GLY A 32 -9.81 0.23 -4.69
N ASP A 33 -8.93 -0.76 -4.70
CA ASP A 33 -8.81 -1.69 -5.81
C ASP A 33 -8.69 -3.14 -5.32
N ALA A 34 -8.79 -4.06 -6.26
CA ALA A 34 -8.64 -5.48 -5.95
C ALA A 34 -8.02 -6.22 -7.14
N ASP A 35 -7.32 -7.30 -6.82
CA ASP A 35 -6.78 -8.21 -7.82
C ASP A 35 -7.87 -9.20 -8.28
N VAL A 36 -7.49 -10.17 -9.12
CA VAL A 36 -8.43 -11.17 -9.65
C VAL A 36 -9.03 -12.08 -8.56
N ASN A 37 -8.40 -12.13 -7.40
CA ASN A 37 -8.85 -12.94 -6.26
C ASN A 37 -9.66 -12.11 -5.25
N GLY A 38 -9.90 -10.85 -5.54
CA GLY A 38 -10.63 -9.94 -4.64
C GLY A 38 -9.79 -9.36 -3.52
N GLN A 39 -8.46 -9.49 -3.58
CA GLN A 39 -7.55 -8.96 -2.56
C GLN A 39 -6.91 -7.65 -3.01
N PRO A 40 -6.51 -6.77 -2.08
CA PRO A 40 -6.05 -5.44 -2.45
C PRO A 40 -4.73 -5.43 -3.20
N ILE A 41 -4.56 -4.46 -4.08
CA ILE A 41 -3.31 -4.16 -4.77
C ILE A 41 -2.69 -2.89 -4.18
N GLY A 42 -3.45 -1.80 -4.12
CA GLY A 42 -3.00 -0.52 -3.59
C GLY A 42 -2.62 0.51 -4.64
N LEU A 43 -2.94 0.26 -5.92
CA LEU A 43 -2.75 1.26 -6.97
C LEU A 43 -3.76 2.39 -6.85
N SER A 44 -4.92 2.09 -6.30
CA SER A 44 -5.95 3.08 -6.00
C SER A 44 -6.25 3.01 -4.52
N THR A 45 -6.08 4.11 -3.82
CA THR A 45 -6.28 4.19 -2.38
C THR A 45 -6.96 5.48 -2.01
N THR A 46 -7.65 5.47 -0.86
CA THR A 46 -8.21 6.66 -0.27
C THR A 46 -7.45 6.94 1.03
N ILE A 47 -6.94 8.15 1.16
CA ILE A 47 -6.25 8.59 2.36
C ILE A 47 -7.15 9.58 3.08
N SER A 48 -7.42 9.34 4.37
CA SER A 48 -8.22 10.23 5.21
C SER A 48 -7.46 10.62 6.45
N THR A 49 -7.75 11.82 6.97
CA THR A 49 -7.11 12.35 8.15
C THR A 49 -8.17 12.88 9.11
N GLU A 50 -7.93 12.78 10.42
CA GLU A 50 -8.87 13.20 11.44
C GLU A 50 -8.43 14.47 12.18
N GLU A 51 -7.13 14.75 12.18
CA GLU A 51 -6.60 15.91 12.92
C GLU A 51 -5.35 16.46 12.25
N ALA A 52 -4.98 17.68 12.58
CA ALA A 52 -3.74 18.27 12.12
C ALA A 52 -2.55 17.57 12.77
N GLY A 53 -1.46 17.45 12.05
CA GLY A 53 -0.27 16.82 12.56
C GLY A 53 0.77 16.62 11.48
N SER A 54 1.90 16.08 11.86
CA SER A 54 2.98 15.81 10.92
C SER A 54 3.67 14.50 11.25
N GLY A 55 4.34 13.95 10.25
CA GLY A 55 5.07 12.71 10.39
C GLY A 55 5.54 12.23 9.03
N VAL A 56 5.68 10.92 8.89
CA VAL A 56 6.11 10.32 7.63
C VAL A 56 5.10 9.30 7.15
N LEU A 57 5.07 9.10 5.84
CA LEU A 57 4.32 8.02 5.20
C LEU A 57 5.31 7.20 4.38
N LYS A 58 5.42 5.93 4.70
CA LYS A 58 6.27 4.98 4.00
C LYS A 58 5.41 4.09 3.12
N ILE A 59 5.73 4.03 1.85
CA ILE A 59 5.03 3.19 0.88
C ILE A 59 5.98 2.11 0.40
N THR A 60 5.57 0.86 0.54
CA THR A 60 6.37 -0.31 0.15
C THR A 60 5.59 -1.13 -0.87
N LEU A 61 6.22 -1.44 -2.01
CA LEU A 61 5.66 -2.37 -2.99
C LEU A 61 6.33 -3.73 -2.79
N ARG A 62 5.53 -4.73 -2.47
CA ARG A 62 5.98 -6.12 -2.34
C ARG A 62 5.58 -6.92 -3.57
N HIS A 63 6.53 -7.72 -4.05
CA HIS A 63 6.31 -8.69 -5.10
C HIS A 63 6.10 -10.06 -4.45
N GLN A 64 5.05 -10.75 -4.88
CA GLN A 64 4.67 -12.07 -4.36
C GLN A 64 4.49 -12.10 -2.85
N PRO A 65 3.74 -11.14 -2.26
CA PRO A 65 3.41 -11.23 -0.85
C PRO A 65 2.38 -12.34 -0.64
N ASP A 66 2.35 -12.89 0.57
CA ASP A 66 1.31 -13.85 0.94
C ASP A 66 0.07 -13.07 1.40
N LYS A 67 -0.82 -12.77 0.47
CA LYS A 67 -2.04 -12.01 0.75
C LYS A 67 -3.03 -12.74 1.64
N ASN A 68 -2.85 -14.05 1.83
CA ASN A 68 -3.69 -14.86 2.72
C ASN A 68 -3.15 -14.91 4.15
N ALA A 69 -1.94 -14.44 4.37
CA ALA A 69 -1.39 -14.38 5.72
C ALA A 69 -2.14 -13.36 6.57
N SER A 70 -2.11 -13.57 7.88
CA SER A 70 -2.88 -12.73 8.82
C SER A 70 -2.55 -11.24 8.66
N GLY A 71 -3.58 -10.43 8.43
CA GLY A 71 -3.50 -8.97 8.34
C GLY A 71 -3.00 -8.43 7.01
N VAL A 72 -2.47 -9.24 6.11
CA VAL A 72 -1.86 -8.75 4.88
C VAL A 72 -2.87 -8.07 3.96
N SER A 73 -4.04 -8.67 3.77
CA SER A 73 -5.08 -8.06 2.93
C SER A 73 -5.70 -6.81 3.58
N GLU A 74 -5.41 -6.55 4.85
CA GLU A 74 -5.82 -5.35 5.55
C GLU A 74 -4.73 -4.27 5.57
N GLY A 75 -3.56 -4.57 4.98
CA GLY A 75 -2.47 -3.62 4.87
C GLY A 75 -1.34 -3.81 5.87
N ASP A 76 -1.35 -4.87 6.66
CA ASP A 76 -0.28 -5.16 7.62
C ASP A 76 0.84 -5.92 6.91
N ILE A 77 1.99 -5.29 6.79
CA ILE A 77 3.15 -5.85 6.09
C ILE A 77 3.89 -6.93 6.90
N SER A 78 3.63 -7.04 8.19
CA SER A 78 4.40 -7.90 9.10
C SER A 78 4.51 -9.36 8.65
N ASN A 79 3.44 -9.90 8.08
CA ASN A 79 3.39 -11.30 7.66
C ASN A 79 3.44 -11.46 6.14
N ALA A 80 3.68 -10.38 5.40
CA ALA A 80 3.55 -10.41 3.94
C ALA A 80 4.58 -11.27 3.25
N GLY A 81 5.81 -11.29 3.75
CA GLY A 81 6.88 -11.96 3.02
C GLY A 81 7.10 -11.33 1.64
N GLY A 82 7.57 -12.14 0.69
CA GLY A 82 7.86 -11.65 -0.65
C GLY A 82 9.11 -10.80 -0.73
N GLU A 83 9.24 -10.05 -1.83
CA GLU A 83 10.40 -9.20 -2.06
C GLU A 83 9.98 -7.74 -2.21
N THR A 84 10.76 -6.83 -1.65
CA THR A 84 10.50 -5.39 -1.80
C THR A 84 11.02 -4.93 -3.15
N ASP A 85 10.12 -4.48 -4.01
CA ASP A 85 10.47 -3.93 -5.32
C ASP A 85 10.70 -2.42 -5.26
N LEU A 86 10.01 -1.74 -4.33
CA LEU A 86 10.09 -0.30 -4.19
C LEU A 86 9.76 0.08 -2.75
N GLU A 87 10.47 1.05 -2.22
CA GLU A 87 10.18 1.62 -0.91
C GLU A 87 10.48 3.12 -0.96
N VAL A 88 9.50 3.93 -0.63
CA VAL A 88 9.66 5.39 -0.57
C VAL A 88 9.04 5.93 0.71
N THR A 89 9.63 7.01 1.23
CA THR A 89 9.15 7.67 2.43
C THR A 89 8.93 9.15 2.12
N PHE A 90 7.76 9.65 2.50
CA PHE A 90 7.40 11.06 2.33
C PHE A 90 7.22 11.73 3.68
N ASN A 91 7.60 13.00 3.76
CA ASN A 91 7.21 13.85 4.88
C ASN A 91 5.78 14.32 4.62
N VAL A 92 4.93 14.20 5.63
CA VAL A 92 3.51 14.54 5.53
C VAL A 92 3.16 15.58 6.58
N GLU A 93 2.44 16.61 6.15
CA GLU A 93 1.89 17.61 7.05
C GLU A 93 0.39 17.73 6.78
N VAL A 94 -0.41 17.55 7.83
CA VAL A 94 -1.87 17.69 7.77
C VAL A 94 -2.23 19.00 8.46
N GLN A 95 -2.89 19.87 7.74
CA GLN A 95 -3.26 21.22 8.23
C GLN A 95 -4.70 21.29 8.73
#